data_1376d5a18d0e5241ee07325d6ea78581
#
_entry.id   1376d5a18d0e5241ee07325d6ea78581
#
_cell.length_a   1.000
_cell.length_b   1.000
_cell.length_c   1.000
_cell.angle_alpha   90.00
_cell.angle_beta   90.00
_cell.angle_gamma   90.00
#
_symmetry.space_group_name_H-M   'P 1'
#
loop_
_entity.id
_entity.type
_entity.pdbx_description
1 polymer ?
#
loop_
_entity_poly.entity_id
_entity_poly.type
_entity_poly.pdbx_seq_one_letter_code
_entity_poly.pdbx_strand_id
1 'polypeptide(L)'
;LLNSQPMGFYAPSQLVQDAKRHGVEVRPISVRKSKWNCHLEFDTDKPAIRLGLRMIKGFGKHAGQRIMTARKNEAFNSVQSLSYHAQLNKREMRLLSDAGALMCFNGNRHSSKWAVLGIEKNFPLFAYSEFPEKMPLLSTPTEGQNIAADYFSVGLTLGRHPLVLLRSRMNQIGLLTAVDLNELKHGDRAR
;
A
#
# COMPACT_ATOMS: atom_id res chain seq x y z
N LEU A 1 -3.89 -18.76 -2.01
CA LEU A 1 -4.72 -18.08 -3.02
C LEU A 1 -4.10 -16.77 -3.50
N LEU A 2 -3.75 -15.80 -2.60
CA LEU A 2 -3.14 -14.52 -3.00
C LEU A 2 -1.82 -14.69 -3.77
N ASN A 3 -1.03 -15.70 -3.44
CA ASN A 3 0.25 -15.97 -4.08
C ASN A 3 0.13 -16.80 -5.38
N SER A 4 -1.05 -17.33 -5.66
CA SER A 4 -1.33 -18.13 -6.88
C SER A 4 -1.95 -17.29 -8.00
N GLN A 5 -2.01 -15.96 -7.83
CA GLN A 5 -2.51 -15.06 -8.87
C GLN A 5 -1.58 -15.01 -10.10
N PRO A 6 -2.13 -14.92 -11.31
CA PRO A 6 -3.53 -14.68 -11.66
C PRO A 6 -4.38 -15.97 -11.59
N MET A 7 -5.58 -15.87 -11.03
CA MET A 7 -6.53 -16.98 -10.83
C MET A 7 -7.83 -16.71 -11.57
N GLY A 8 -8.02 -16.46 -12.68
CA GLY A 8 -9.22 -16.29 -13.51
C GLY A 8 -10.57 -15.89 -12.87
N PHE A 9 -10.87 -16.42 -11.68
CA PHE A 9 -12.19 -16.25 -11.04
C PHE A 9 -12.25 -15.17 -9.94
N TYR A 10 -11.18 -14.97 -9.17
CA TYR A 10 -11.20 -14.06 -8.02
C TYR A 10 -10.04 -13.08 -8.08
N ALA A 11 -10.35 -11.80 -8.06
CA ALA A 11 -9.35 -10.76 -7.92
C ALA A 11 -8.75 -10.74 -6.49
N PRO A 12 -7.48 -10.34 -6.32
CA PRO A 12 -6.87 -10.20 -4.98
C PRO A 12 -7.69 -9.35 -4.01
N SER A 13 -8.35 -8.30 -4.52
CA SER A 13 -9.22 -7.43 -3.73
C SER A 13 -10.41 -8.18 -3.11
N GLN A 14 -11.03 -9.10 -3.85
CA GLN A 14 -12.15 -9.91 -3.35
C GLN A 14 -11.68 -10.85 -2.24
N LEU A 15 -10.54 -11.52 -2.43
CA LEU A 15 -9.98 -12.42 -1.40
C LEU A 15 -9.61 -11.67 -0.12
N VAL A 16 -9.05 -10.46 -0.25
CA VAL A 16 -8.70 -9.61 0.91
C VAL A 16 -9.96 -9.12 1.61
N GLN A 17 -10.99 -8.70 0.88
CA GLN A 17 -12.26 -8.28 1.47
C GLN A 17 -12.96 -9.43 2.17
N ASP A 18 -12.96 -10.61 1.59
CA ASP A 18 -13.53 -11.81 2.19
C ASP A 18 -12.81 -12.17 3.50
N ALA A 19 -11.48 -12.20 3.50
CA ALA A 19 -10.68 -12.43 4.69
C ALA A 19 -11.03 -11.42 5.80
N LYS A 20 -11.15 -10.12 5.46
CA LYS A 20 -11.54 -9.07 6.42
C LYS A 20 -12.96 -9.28 6.98
N ARG A 21 -13.92 -9.70 6.15
CA ARG A 21 -15.29 -10.01 6.59
C ARG A 21 -15.33 -11.17 7.59
N HIS A 22 -14.41 -12.12 7.45
CA HIS A 22 -14.24 -13.23 8.39
C HIS A 22 -13.33 -12.89 9.59
N GLY A 23 -13.03 -11.62 9.82
CA GLY A 23 -12.27 -11.15 10.97
C GLY A 23 -10.76 -11.40 10.89
N VAL A 24 -10.23 -11.74 9.71
CA VAL A 24 -8.78 -11.88 9.51
C VAL A 24 -8.15 -10.51 9.30
N GLU A 25 -7.16 -10.18 10.13
CA GLU A 25 -6.38 -8.96 9.96
C GLU A 25 -5.53 -9.03 8.69
N VAL A 26 -5.61 -8.00 7.84
CA VAL A 26 -4.76 -7.88 6.66
C VAL A 26 -3.92 -6.62 6.80
N ARG A 27 -2.61 -6.80 6.78
CA ARG A 27 -1.61 -5.76 7.01
C ARG A 27 -1.01 -5.25 5.71
N PRO A 28 -0.76 -3.93 5.59
CA PRO A 28 -0.24 -3.31 4.38
C PRO A 28 1.16 -3.79 4.03
N ILE A 29 1.56 -3.49 2.80
CA ILE A 29 2.93 -3.73 2.33
C ILE A 29 3.89 -2.84 3.11
N SER A 30 5.01 -3.40 3.56
CA SER A 30 6.05 -2.67 4.27
C SER A 30 7.44 -3.20 3.88
N VAL A 31 8.35 -2.31 3.52
CA VAL A 31 9.74 -2.71 3.21
C VAL A 31 10.46 -3.31 4.41
N ARG A 32 10.03 -2.99 5.64
CA ARG A 32 10.60 -3.57 6.87
C ARG A 32 10.10 -4.98 7.16
N LYS A 33 8.87 -5.35 6.74
CA LYS A 33 8.21 -6.60 7.15
C LYS A 33 7.86 -7.52 5.99
N SER A 34 7.39 -6.98 4.86
CA SER A 34 6.90 -7.80 3.74
C SER A 34 7.98 -8.66 3.11
N LYS A 35 7.62 -9.91 2.82
CA LYS A 35 8.37 -10.81 1.93
C LYS A 35 7.95 -10.55 0.48
N TRP A 36 8.55 -11.26 -0.47
CA TRP A 36 8.06 -11.20 -1.85
C TRP A 36 6.61 -11.67 -1.94
N ASN A 37 6.31 -12.84 -1.40
CA ASN A 37 4.95 -13.38 -1.31
C ASN A 37 4.20 -12.84 -0.09
N CYS A 38 2.87 -12.81 -0.16
CA CYS A 38 2.03 -12.63 1.01
C CYS A 38 2.29 -13.78 2.00
N HIS A 39 2.31 -13.49 3.29
CA HIS A 39 2.61 -14.48 4.33
C HIS A 39 1.80 -14.19 5.59
N LEU A 40 1.74 -15.18 6.47
CA LEU A 40 1.13 -15.02 7.79
C LEU A 40 2.17 -14.47 8.78
N GLU A 41 1.73 -13.55 9.62
CA GLU A 41 2.43 -13.06 10.81
C GLU A 41 1.69 -13.60 12.05
N PHE A 42 2.45 -14.05 13.05
CA PHE A 42 1.96 -14.69 14.27
C PHE A 42 2.42 -13.91 15.51
N ASP A 43 2.44 -12.60 15.42
CA ASP A 43 2.85 -11.69 16.50
C ASP A 43 1.70 -11.31 17.45
N THR A 44 0.51 -11.83 17.20
CA THR A 44 -0.71 -11.70 18.03
C THR A 44 -1.39 -13.06 18.18
N ASP A 45 -2.40 -13.16 19.06
CA ASP A 45 -3.18 -14.39 19.29
C ASP A 45 -3.85 -14.95 18.02
N LYS A 46 -4.16 -14.06 17.07
CA LYS A 46 -4.73 -14.45 15.78
C LYS A 46 -3.74 -14.15 14.65
N PRO A 47 -3.53 -15.08 13.71
CA PRO A 47 -2.65 -14.84 12.58
C PRO A 47 -3.16 -13.69 11.70
N ALA A 48 -2.25 -12.81 11.29
CA ALA A 48 -2.52 -11.73 10.35
C ALA A 48 -1.90 -12.02 8.97
N ILE A 49 -2.55 -11.59 7.89
CA ILE A 49 -2.01 -11.69 6.53
C ILE A 49 -1.20 -10.43 6.25
N ARG A 50 0.11 -10.56 6.01
CA ARG A 50 0.94 -9.47 5.49
C ARG A 50 0.95 -9.52 3.97
N LEU A 51 0.59 -8.41 3.31
CA LEU A 51 0.69 -8.29 1.86
C LEU A 51 2.16 -8.29 1.42
N GLY A 52 2.46 -9.07 0.38
CA GLY A 52 3.80 -9.21 -0.19
C GLY A 52 4.16 -8.10 -1.18
N LEU A 53 5.46 -7.90 -1.41
CA LEU A 53 5.98 -6.93 -2.38
C LEU A 53 5.51 -7.22 -3.82
N ARG A 54 5.20 -8.48 -4.14
CA ARG A 54 4.65 -8.89 -5.45
C ARG A 54 3.31 -8.24 -5.80
N MET A 55 2.59 -7.72 -4.79
CA MET A 55 1.31 -7.04 -4.99
C MET A 55 1.47 -5.65 -5.61
N ILE A 56 2.67 -5.08 -5.57
CA ILE A 56 2.96 -3.78 -6.17
C ILE A 56 3.06 -3.93 -7.69
N LYS A 57 2.17 -3.26 -8.42
CA LYS A 57 2.14 -3.30 -9.88
C LYS A 57 3.47 -2.82 -10.47
N GLY A 58 4.04 -3.60 -11.36
CA GLY A 58 5.29 -3.27 -12.06
C GLY A 58 6.56 -3.39 -11.20
N PHE A 59 6.46 -3.87 -9.94
CA PHE A 59 7.62 -4.11 -9.10
C PHE A 59 8.22 -5.49 -9.37
N GLY A 60 9.52 -5.53 -9.64
CA GLY A 60 10.21 -6.74 -10.05
C GLY A 60 10.59 -7.67 -8.89
N LYS A 61 10.51 -9.01 -9.11
CA LYS A 61 10.90 -10.02 -8.11
C LYS A 61 12.35 -9.85 -7.64
N HIS A 62 13.27 -9.53 -8.54
CA HIS A 62 14.68 -9.31 -8.21
C HIS A 62 14.88 -8.13 -7.24
N ALA A 63 14.16 -7.03 -7.43
CA ALA A 63 14.19 -5.91 -6.50
C ALA A 63 13.65 -6.31 -5.12
N GLY A 64 12.55 -7.07 -5.08
CA GLY A 64 12.01 -7.63 -3.83
C GLY A 64 13.01 -8.55 -3.11
N GLN A 65 13.74 -9.37 -3.85
CA GLN A 65 14.78 -10.23 -3.28
C GLN A 65 15.94 -9.42 -2.71
N ARG A 66 16.41 -8.38 -3.41
CA ARG A 66 17.46 -7.48 -2.89
C ARG A 66 17.04 -6.83 -1.57
N ILE A 67 15.80 -6.33 -1.48
CA ILE A 67 15.27 -5.79 -0.21
C ILE A 67 15.32 -6.83 0.90
N MET A 68 14.86 -8.06 0.63
CA MET A 68 14.82 -9.12 1.63
C MET A 68 16.24 -9.54 2.09
N THR A 69 17.21 -9.59 1.16
CA THR A 69 18.61 -9.90 1.46
C THR A 69 19.26 -8.77 2.25
N ALA A 70 19.13 -7.53 1.79
CA ALA A 70 19.69 -6.37 2.47
C ALA A 70 19.16 -6.22 3.90
N ARG A 71 17.86 -6.46 4.12
CA ARG A 71 17.22 -6.43 5.44
C ARG A 71 17.75 -7.47 6.43
N LYS A 72 18.29 -8.61 5.94
CA LYS A 72 18.94 -9.62 6.83
C LYS A 72 20.27 -9.14 7.37
N ASN A 73 20.97 -8.34 6.57
CA ASN A 73 22.30 -7.86 6.92
C ASN A 73 22.23 -6.60 7.79
N GLU A 74 21.27 -5.71 7.50
CA GLU A 74 21.16 -4.44 8.21
C GLU A 74 19.70 -3.94 8.22
N ALA A 75 19.32 -3.33 9.34
CA ALA A 75 18.01 -2.70 9.48
C ALA A 75 17.97 -1.37 8.73
N PHE A 76 16.93 -1.15 7.92
CA PHE A 76 16.73 0.13 7.23
C PHE A 76 16.20 1.19 8.20
N ASN A 77 16.95 2.28 8.35
CA ASN A 77 16.61 3.41 9.21
C ASN A 77 15.95 4.56 8.42
N SER A 78 16.25 4.67 7.12
CA SER A 78 15.76 5.74 6.25
C SER A 78 15.47 5.21 4.85
N VAL A 79 14.79 6.04 4.04
CA VAL A 79 14.54 5.80 2.61
C VAL A 79 15.87 5.75 1.84
N GLN A 80 16.83 6.58 2.22
CA GLN A 80 18.18 6.62 1.64
C GLN A 80 18.93 5.30 1.93
N SER A 81 18.94 4.85 3.19
CA SER A 81 19.57 3.60 3.62
C SER A 81 18.98 2.40 2.85
N LEU A 82 17.65 2.32 2.70
CA LEU A 82 17.01 1.29 1.90
C LEU A 82 17.49 1.31 0.44
N SER A 83 17.51 2.49 -0.19
CA SER A 83 17.94 2.63 -1.59
C SER A 83 19.36 2.13 -1.79
N TYR A 84 20.25 2.48 -0.85
CA TYR A 84 21.66 2.11 -0.89
C TYR A 84 21.87 0.61 -0.68
N HIS A 85 21.40 0.06 0.43
CA HIS A 85 21.68 -1.34 0.80
C HIS A 85 20.96 -2.35 -0.11
N ALA A 86 19.77 -2.03 -0.60
CA ALA A 86 19.05 -2.87 -1.54
C ALA A 86 19.35 -2.54 -3.02
N GLN A 87 20.23 -1.56 -3.28
CA GLN A 87 20.62 -1.12 -4.63
C GLN A 87 19.40 -0.87 -5.54
N LEU A 88 18.43 -0.10 -5.03
CA LEU A 88 17.20 0.19 -5.74
C LEU A 88 17.39 1.42 -6.64
N ASN A 89 16.87 1.31 -7.86
CA ASN A 89 16.84 2.45 -8.78
C ASN A 89 15.64 3.39 -8.48
N LYS A 90 15.65 4.59 -9.09
CA LYS A 90 14.60 5.60 -8.87
C LYS A 90 13.20 5.09 -9.19
N ARG A 91 13.03 4.26 -10.24
CA ARG A 91 11.74 3.67 -10.59
C ARG A 91 11.24 2.72 -9.50
N GLU A 92 12.10 1.83 -9.00
CA GLU A 92 11.77 0.89 -7.93
C GLU A 92 11.39 1.61 -6.63
N MET A 93 12.14 2.66 -6.26
CA MET A 93 11.83 3.49 -5.10
C MET A 93 10.49 4.23 -5.23
N ARG A 94 10.19 4.75 -6.43
CA ARG A 94 8.90 5.38 -6.73
C ARG A 94 7.74 4.41 -6.56
N LEU A 95 7.85 3.19 -7.12
CA LEU A 95 6.82 2.16 -6.99
C LEU A 95 6.55 1.79 -5.52
N LEU A 96 7.60 1.66 -4.70
CA LEU A 96 7.47 1.42 -3.26
C LEU A 96 6.77 2.57 -2.55
N SER A 97 7.10 3.81 -2.89
CA SER A 97 6.48 5.00 -2.33
C SER A 97 5.00 5.10 -2.72
N ASP A 98 4.67 4.89 -4.00
CA ASP A 98 3.31 4.91 -4.51
C ASP A 98 2.42 3.84 -3.85
N ALA A 99 2.99 2.67 -3.56
CA ALA A 99 2.30 1.59 -2.84
C ALA A 99 2.21 1.81 -1.31
N GLY A 100 2.78 2.91 -0.78
CA GLY A 100 2.80 3.16 0.66
C GLY A 100 3.75 2.24 1.45
N ALA A 101 4.62 1.47 0.77
CA ALA A 101 5.53 0.53 1.41
C ALA A 101 6.64 1.21 2.25
N LEU A 102 6.85 2.52 2.07
CA LEU A 102 7.83 3.35 2.77
C LEU A 102 7.25 4.13 3.95
N MET A 103 5.95 4.00 4.23
CA MET A 103 5.30 4.75 5.33
C MET A 103 5.89 4.44 6.71
N CYS A 104 6.58 3.31 6.85
CA CYS A 104 7.29 2.94 8.06
C CYS A 104 8.47 3.86 8.41
N PHE A 105 8.94 4.70 7.48
CA PHE A 105 10.00 5.70 7.71
C PHE A 105 9.43 7.10 7.94
N ASN A 106 8.46 7.51 7.15
CA ASN A 106 8.03 8.90 7.02
C ASN A 106 6.56 9.13 7.43
N GLY A 107 5.88 8.12 7.94
CA GLY A 107 4.52 8.20 8.46
C GLY A 107 3.41 8.30 7.41
N ASN A 108 3.64 8.96 6.28
CA ASN A 108 2.64 9.12 5.22
C ASN A 108 3.24 9.06 3.81
N ARG A 109 2.36 8.97 2.80
CA ARG A 109 2.75 8.82 1.40
C ARG A 109 3.43 10.06 0.81
N HIS A 110 2.96 11.26 1.15
CA HIS A 110 3.53 12.49 0.63
C HIS A 110 4.97 12.67 1.11
N SER A 111 5.22 12.48 2.40
CA SER A 111 6.56 12.51 2.97
C SER A 111 7.47 11.43 2.40
N SER A 112 6.93 10.23 2.15
CA SER A 112 7.69 9.15 1.50
C SER A 112 8.06 9.48 0.05
N LYS A 113 7.13 10.09 -0.71
CA LYS A 113 7.40 10.56 -2.09
C LYS A 113 8.46 11.64 -2.11
N TRP A 114 8.38 12.59 -1.21
CA TRP A 114 9.38 13.65 -1.07
C TRP A 114 10.76 13.06 -0.79
N ALA A 115 10.87 12.19 0.19
CA ALA A 115 12.13 11.52 0.53
C ALA A 115 12.72 10.74 -0.65
N VAL A 116 11.88 10.08 -1.46
CA VAL A 116 12.34 9.38 -2.68
C VAL A 116 12.85 10.35 -3.75
N LEU A 117 12.26 11.53 -3.90
CA LEU A 117 12.72 12.55 -4.85
C LEU A 117 14.08 13.12 -4.44
N GLY A 118 14.33 13.24 -3.13
CA GLY A 118 15.59 13.72 -2.57
C GLY A 118 16.73 12.68 -2.57
N ILE A 119 16.49 11.44 -3.04
CA ILE A 119 17.57 10.45 -3.13
C ILE A 119 18.59 10.87 -4.18
N GLU A 120 19.76 11.23 -3.73
CA GLU A 120 20.90 11.50 -4.58
C GLU A 120 21.60 10.21 -5.01
N LYS A 121 22.28 10.25 -6.17
CA LYS A 121 23.19 9.17 -6.55
C LYS A 121 24.34 9.16 -5.56
N ASN A 122 24.49 8.08 -4.83
CA ASN A 122 25.63 7.93 -3.93
C ASN A 122 26.93 7.93 -4.74
N PHE A 123 27.69 9.02 -4.59
CA PHE A 123 29.10 9.01 -4.94
C PHE A 123 29.86 8.35 -3.79
N PRO A 124 30.83 7.45 -4.07
CA PRO A 124 31.57 6.71 -3.03
C PRO A 124 32.19 7.61 -1.95
N LEU A 125 32.49 8.86 -2.30
CA LEU A 125 33.08 9.86 -1.39
C LEU A 125 32.10 10.37 -0.32
N PHE A 126 30.77 10.29 -0.56
CA PHE A 126 29.72 10.82 0.30
C PHE A 126 28.76 9.73 0.82
N ALA A 127 29.16 8.47 0.73
CA ALA A 127 28.32 7.31 1.05
C ALA A 127 27.77 7.32 2.49
N TYR A 128 28.35 8.09 3.39
CA TYR A 128 27.99 8.16 4.82
C TYR A 128 27.58 9.55 5.30
N SER A 129 27.52 10.55 4.44
CA SER A 129 27.09 11.88 4.83
C SER A 129 25.56 11.97 4.75
N GLU A 130 24.89 11.74 5.88
CA GLU A 130 23.50 12.12 6.05
C GLU A 130 23.47 13.66 6.25
N PHE A 131 23.14 14.39 5.19
CA PHE A 131 22.76 15.79 5.37
C PHE A 131 21.33 15.82 5.90
N PRO A 132 21.08 16.28 7.13
CA PRO A 132 19.74 16.37 7.66
C PRO A 132 19.01 17.53 6.96
N GLU A 133 18.42 17.25 5.81
CA GLU A 133 17.50 18.18 5.17
C GLU A 133 16.27 18.35 6.06
N LYS A 134 15.93 19.60 6.38
CA LYS A 134 14.67 19.89 7.05
C LYS A 134 13.52 19.50 6.14
N MET A 135 12.79 18.46 6.52
CA MET A 135 11.63 18.00 5.77
C MET A 135 10.58 19.12 5.75
N PRO A 136 10.12 19.56 4.57
CA PRO A 136 9.08 20.58 4.48
C PRO A 136 7.78 20.08 5.12
N LEU A 137 6.98 20.99 5.65
CA LEU A 137 5.65 20.69 6.15
C LEU A 137 4.74 20.33 4.96
N LEU A 138 4.67 19.04 4.66
CA LEU A 138 3.79 18.51 3.64
C LEU A 138 2.43 18.19 4.27
N SER A 139 1.36 18.57 3.59
CA SER A 139 0.01 18.15 4.00
C SER A 139 -0.09 16.61 3.94
N THR A 140 -0.72 16.01 4.93
CA THR A 140 -1.01 14.59 4.92
C THR A 140 -2.02 14.27 3.80
N PRO A 141 -1.86 13.15 3.07
CA PRO A 141 -2.84 12.77 2.06
C PRO A 141 -4.19 12.48 2.72
N THR A 142 -5.27 12.92 2.07
CA THR A 142 -6.62 12.57 2.49
C THR A 142 -6.86 11.07 2.33
N GLU A 143 -7.88 10.53 3.02
CA GLU A 143 -8.26 9.13 2.86
C GLU A 143 -8.61 8.77 1.41
N GLY A 144 -9.34 9.64 0.71
CA GLY A 144 -9.66 9.45 -0.70
C GLY A 144 -8.43 9.38 -1.60
N GLN A 145 -7.43 10.23 -1.36
CA GLN A 145 -6.15 10.19 -2.07
C GLN A 145 -5.39 8.89 -1.80
N ASN A 146 -5.40 8.42 -0.56
CA ASN A 146 -4.77 7.14 -0.20
C ASN A 146 -5.47 5.96 -0.89
N ILE A 147 -6.79 5.93 -0.89
CA ILE A 147 -7.58 4.88 -1.56
C ILE A 147 -7.28 4.88 -3.07
N ALA A 148 -7.28 6.06 -3.71
CA ALA A 148 -6.96 6.17 -5.14
C ALA A 148 -5.54 5.66 -5.44
N ALA A 149 -4.56 6.04 -4.62
CA ALA A 149 -3.18 5.57 -4.75
C ALA A 149 -3.06 4.04 -4.55
N ASP A 150 -3.82 3.45 -3.63
CA ASP A 150 -3.88 2.02 -3.39
C ASP A 150 -4.38 1.26 -4.63
N TYR A 151 -5.49 1.69 -5.22
CA TYR A 151 -6.02 1.07 -6.43
C TYR A 151 -5.07 1.21 -7.62
N PHE A 152 -4.42 2.35 -7.74
CA PHE A 152 -3.44 2.58 -8.80
C PHE A 152 -2.22 1.67 -8.66
N SER A 153 -1.63 1.61 -7.47
CA SER A 153 -0.34 0.96 -7.22
C SER A 153 -0.44 -0.54 -6.90
N VAL A 154 -1.50 -0.97 -6.21
CA VAL A 154 -1.66 -2.35 -5.72
C VAL A 154 -2.89 -3.04 -6.32
N GLY A 155 -3.91 -2.27 -6.71
CA GLY A 155 -5.17 -2.78 -7.24
C GLY A 155 -6.20 -3.14 -6.16
N LEU A 156 -5.91 -2.85 -4.90
CA LEU A 156 -6.82 -3.01 -3.77
C LEU A 156 -6.49 -1.99 -2.68
N THR A 157 -7.45 -1.68 -1.83
CA THR A 157 -7.22 -0.86 -0.63
C THR A 157 -7.55 -1.65 0.64
N LEU A 158 -6.84 -1.38 1.72
CA LEU A 158 -7.17 -1.85 3.06
C LEU A 158 -8.03 -0.84 3.83
N GLY A 159 -8.18 0.37 3.30
CA GLY A 159 -9.06 1.41 3.82
C GLY A 159 -10.54 1.13 3.57
N ARG A 160 -11.39 2.14 3.82
CA ARG A 160 -12.82 2.06 3.57
C ARG A 160 -13.11 1.96 2.07
N HIS A 161 -14.26 1.41 1.73
CA HIS A 161 -14.70 1.40 0.33
C HIS A 161 -14.93 2.84 -0.16
N PRO A 162 -14.52 3.20 -1.41
CA PRO A 162 -14.67 4.58 -1.93
C PRO A 162 -16.07 5.15 -1.80
N LEU A 163 -17.11 4.35 -2.05
CA LEU A 163 -18.50 4.79 -1.94
C LEU A 163 -18.91 5.19 -0.52
N VAL A 164 -18.24 4.69 0.52
CA VAL A 164 -18.49 5.14 1.89
C VAL A 164 -18.17 6.62 2.08
N LEU A 165 -17.11 7.10 1.43
CA LEU A 165 -16.71 8.51 1.46
C LEU A 165 -17.70 9.41 0.70
N LEU A 166 -18.39 8.86 -0.28
CA LEU A 166 -19.34 9.59 -1.13
C LEU A 166 -20.79 9.44 -0.66
N ARG A 167 -21.06 8.58 0.34
CA ARG A 167 -22.43 8.22 0.75
C ARG A 167 -23.29 9.43 1.10
N SER A 168 -22.77 10.37 1.89
CA SER A 168 -23.50 11.58 2.25
C SER A 168 -23.93 12.40 1.03
N ARG A 169 -23.04 12.54 0.06
CA ARG A 169 -23.33 13.26 -1.19
C ARG A 169 -24.34 12.50 -2.06
N MET A 170 -24.21 11.16 -2.11
CA MET A 170 -25.13 10.31 -2.86
C MET A 170 -26.55 10.40 -2.27
N ASN A 171 -26.68 10.38 -0.94
CA ASN A 171 -27.98 10.56 -0.28
C ASN A 171 -28.58 11.94 -0.55
N GLN A 172 -27.76 13.01 -0.56
CA GLN A 172 -28.24 14.37 -0.87
C GLN A 172 -28.82 14.50 -2.28
N ILE A 173 -28.32 13.74 -3.25
CA ILE A 173 -28.82 13.71 -4.65
C ILE A 173 -29.87 12.61 -4.87
N GLY A 174 -30.34 11.96 -3.78
CA GLY A 174 -31.43 11.00 -3.82
C GLY A 174 -31.05 9.63 -4.40
N LEU A 175 -29.79 9.24 -4.39
CA LEU A 175 -29.37 7.89 -4.82
C LEU A 175 -29.70 6.86 -3.74
N LEU A 176 -30.45 5.85 -4.11
CA LEU A 176 -30.85 4.76 -3.25
C LEU A 176 -29.72 3.76 -3.00
N THR A 177 -29.78 3.10 -1.84
CA THR A 177 -28.90 1.96 -1.55
C THR A 177 -29.52 0.66 -2.03
N ALA A 178 -28.73 -0.43 -2.11
CA ALA A 178 -29.27 -1.75 -2.41
C ALA A 178 -30.32 -2.23 -1.37
N VAL A 179 -30.24 -1.74 -0.13
CA VAL A 179 -31.23 -2.05 0.90
C VAL A 179 -32.53 -1.31 0.59
N ASP A 180 -32.44 -0.02 0.26
CA ASP A 180 -33.62 0.80 -0.07
C ASP A 180 -34.38 0.22 -1.29
N LEU A 181 -33.66 -0.41 -2.24
CA LEU A 181 -34.26 -1.05 -3.41
C LEU A 181 -35.21 -2.22 -3.03
N ASN A 182 -34.93 -2.91 -1.93
CA ASN A 182 -35.80 -4.03 -1.47
C ASN A 182 -37.15 -3.53 -0.90
N GLU A 183 -37.24 -2.24 -0.56
CA GLU A 183 -38.45 -1.61 -0.03
C GLU A 183 -39.33 -1.02 -1.13
N LEU A 184 -38.81 -0.92 -2.38
CA LEU A 184 -39.56 -0.40 -3.53
C LEU A 184 -40.59 -1.40 -4.04
N LYS A 185 -41.75 -0.87 -4.44
CA LYS A 185 -42.80 -1.66 -5.09
C LYS A 185 -42.52 -1.77 -6.58
N HIS A 186 -43.10 -2.82 -7.18
CA HIS A 186 -43.02 -2.99 -8.63
C HIS A 186 -43.60 -1.78 -9.38
N GLY A 187 -42.80 -1.15 -10.23
CA GLY A 187 -43.17 0.07 -10.97
C GLY A 187 -42.62 1.36 -10.37
N ASP A 188 -42.08 1.35 -9.15
CA ASP A 188 -41.42 2.51 -8.57
C ASP A 188 -40.11 2.83 -9.31
N ARG A 189 -39.81 4.14 -9.44
CA ARG A 189 -38.57 4.59 -10.07
C ARG A 189 -37.46 4.59 -9.04
N ALA A 190 -36.43 3.77 -9.27
CA ALA A 190 -35.17 3.81 -8.53
C ALA A 190 -34.21 4.84 -9.18
N ARG A 191 -33.51 5.57 -8.36
CA ARG A 191 -32.44 6.48 -8.76
C ARG A 191 -31.12 6.14 -8.09
#